data_11dfcb7c554239ce8b5f6f12255d225a
#
_entry.id   11dfcb7c554239ce8b5f6f12255d225a
#
_cell.length_a   1.000
_cell.length_b   1.000
_cell.length_c   1.000
_cell.angle_alpha   90.00
_cell.angle_beta   90.00
_cell.angle_gamma   90.00
#
_symmetry.space_group_name_H-M   'P 1'
#
loop_
_entity.id
_entity.type
_entity.pdbx_description
1 polymer ?
#
loop_
_entity_poly.entity_id
_entity_poly.type
_entity_poly.pdbx_seq_one_letter_code
_entity_poly.pdbx_strand_id
1 'polypeptide(L)'
;MNIRILITLLFGVTLFCSCQPKQLPVNSLAERVTEGTSKDRILFRMTPEKDDVSKDYFEITAEDGKVLIVGNSDLSLATGLNWYLKYVAGIHLSWNNPSQKLPEVLPLPTGKIRQETAMQNRYYLNYCTYSYSMAFWDWERWEKEIDWMALHGINMP
;
A
#
# COMPACT_ATOMS: atom_id res chain seq x y z
N MET A 1 -45.03 -35.30 0.38
CA MET A 1 -43.70 -34.72 0.19
C MET A 1 -43.05 -34.61 1.57
N ASN A 2 -42.05 -35.43 1.86
CA ASN A 2 -41.57 -35.71 3.20
C ASN A 2 -40.77 -34.52 3.75
N ILE A 3 -41.21 -33.99 4.88
CA ILE A 3 -40.66 -32.88 5.64
C ILE A 3 -39.15 -33.07 5.98
N ARG A 4 -38.66 -34.31 6.00
CA ARG A 4 -37.25 -34.67 6.22
C ARG A 4 -36.34 -34.30 5.07
N ILE A 5 -36.84 -34.25 3.84
CA ILE A 5 -36.04 -33.85 2.64
C ILE A 5 -35.88 -32.32 2.59
N LEU A 6 -36.86 -31.59 3.09
CA LEU A 6 -36.79 -30.11 3.11
C LEU A 6 -35.76 -29.58 4.14
N ILE A 7 -35.59 -30.28 5.26
CA ILE A 7 -34.64 -29.90 6.32
C ILE A 7 -33.17 -30.15 5.85
N THR A 8 -32.94 -31.20 5.06
CA THR A 8 -31.60 -31.53 4.56
C THR A 8 -31.14 -30.54 3.46
N LEU A 9 -32.07 -29.95 2.74
CA LEU A 9 -31.77 -28.93 1.71
C LEU A 9 -31.52 -27.54 2.32
N LEU A 10 -32.05 -27.25 3.49
CA LEU A 10 -31.82 -25.96 4.19
C LEU A 10 -30.49 -25.90 4.94
N PHE A 11 -29.89 -27.06 5.27
CA PHE A 11 -28.62 -27.12 6.02
C PHE A 11 -27.39 -27.15 5.13
N GLY A 12 -27.56 -27.23 3.83
CA GLY A 12 -26.46 -27.28 2.83
C GLY A 12 -25.98 -25.91 2.32
N VAL A 13 -26.59 -24.79 2.73
CA VAL A 13 -26.30 -23.46 2.16
C VAL A 13 -25.45 -22.56 3.08
N THR A 14 -25.12 -23.00 4.27
CA THR A 14 -24.34 -22.16 5.20
C THR A 14 -23.01 -22.81 5.49
N LEU A 15 -21.96 -22.50 4.73
CA LEU A 15 -20.57 -22.48 5.17
C LEU A 15 -19.61 -22.24 3.97
N PHE A 16 -19.89 -21.27 3.13
CA PHE A 16 -18.80 -20.56 2.45
C PHE A 16 -18.54 -19.28 3.22
N CYS A 17 -17.96 -19.42 4.42
CA CYS A 17 -17.20 -18.34 5.02
C CYS A 17 -15.97 -18.16 4.14
N SER A 18 -16.11 -17.36 3.09
CA SER A 18 -14.99 -16.91 2.26
C SER A 18 -14.06 -16.12 3.19
N CYS A 19 -13.05 -16.79 3.71
CA CYS A 19 -11.93 -16.13 4.35
C CYS A 19 -11.20 -15.35 3.24
N GLN A 20 -11.68 -14.15 2.95
CA GLN A 20 -10.98 -13.25 2.04
C GLN A 20 -9.60 -12.99 2.65
N PRO A 21 -8.51 -13.19 1.93
CA PRO A 21 -7.19 -12.84 2.43
C PRO A 21 -7.22 -11.37 2.84
N LYS A 22 -6.77 -11.11 4.08
CA LYS A 22 -6.74 -9.75 4.63
C LYS A 22 -5.94 -8.85 3.68
N GLN A 23 -6.64 -7.95 3.01
CA GLN A 23 -6.02 -7.02 2.09
C GLN A 23 -5.07 -6.11 2.88
N LEU A 24 -3.82 -5.97 2.41
CA LEU A 24 -2.86 -5.06 3.03
C LEU A 24 -3.31 -3.62 2.83
N PRO A 25 -3.15 -2.73 3.82
CA PRO A 25 -3.52 -1.31 3.72
C PRO A 25 -2.89 -0.60 2.52
N VAL A 26 -1.69 -0.98 2.14
CA VAL A 26 -0.98 -0.44 0.97
C VAL A 26 -1.73 -0.66 -0.35
N ASN A 27 -2.56 -1.69 -0.47
CA ASN A 27 -3.35 -1.90 -1.70
C ASN A 27 -4.34 -0.75 -1.91
N SER A 28 -5.08 -0.37 -0.87
CA SER A 28 -6.03 0.75 -0.95
C SER A 28 -5.32 2.08 -1.19
N LEU A 29 -4.16 2.31 -0.56
CA LEU A 29 -3.32 3.47 -0.84
C LEU A 29 -2.87 3.48 -2.31
N ALA A 30 -2.38 2.35 -2.83
CA ALA A 30 -1.95 2.25 -4.22
C ALA A 30 -3.10 2.55 -5.19
N GLU A 31 -4.30 2.03 -4.93
CA GLU A 31 -5.48 2.33 -5.75
C GLU A 31 -5.82 3.83 -5.76
N ARG A 32 -5.77 4.52 -4.62
CA ARG A 32 -6.01 5.96 -4.55
C ARG A 32 -4.97 6.76 -5.34
N VAL A 33 -3.69 6.53 -5.08
CA VAL A 33 -2.62 7.33 -5.69
C VAL A 33 -2.36 7.01 -7.16
N THR A 34 -2.85 5.87 -7.65
CA THR A 34 -2.74 5.49 -9.07
C THR A 34 -4.08 5.52 -9.81
N GLU A 35 -5.11 6.08 -9.20
CA GLU A 35 -6.46 6.17 -9.76
C GLU A 35 -7.00 4.79 -10.21
N GLY A 36 -6.78 3.76 -9.38
CA GLY A 36 -7.22 2.38 -9.61
C GLY A 36 -6.40 1.59 -10.63
N THR A 37 -5.40 2.19 -11.26
CA THR A 37 -4.66 1.54 -12.35
C THR A 37 -3.51 0.63 -11.90
N SER A 38 -3.22 0.55 -10.60
CA SER A 38 -2.21 -0.37 -10.02
C SER A 38 -2.72 -1.80 -9.83
N LYS A 39 -4.04 -1.98 -9.79
CA LYS A 39 -4.67 -3.28 -9.51
C LYS A 39 -4.15 -4.37 -10.46
N ASP A 40 -3.79 -5.51 -9.90
CA ASP A 40 -3.26 -6.68 -10.61
C ASP A 40 -1.96 -6.44 -11.39
N ARG A 41 -1.33 -5.28 -11.25
CA ARG A 41 -0.09 -4.89 -11.94
C ARG A 41 1.06 -4.63 -10.98
N ILE A 42 0.75 -4.19 -9.77
CA ILE A 42 1.70 -4.02 -8.66
C ILE A 42 1.22 -4.90 -7.51
N LEU A 43 2.06 -5.83 -7.11
CA LEU A 43 1.81 -6.79 -6.05
C LEU A 43 2.55 -6.36 -4.79
N PHE A 44 1.93 -6.57 -3.63
CA PHE A 44 2.53 -6.28 -2.33
C PHE A 44 2.61 -7.55 -1.49
N ARG A 45 3.76 -7.76 -0.84
CA ARG A 45 3.99 -8.90 0.03
C ARG A 45 4.69 -8.45 1.30
N MET A 46 4.10 -8.79 2.45
CA MET A 46 4.74 -8.59 3.73
C MET A 46 5.71 -9.74 4.00
N THR A 47 6.95 -9.46 4.38
CA THR A 47 7.85 -10.50 4.88
C THR A 47 7.50 -10.82 6.32
N PRO A 48 7.42 -12.12 6.68
CA PRO A 48 7.40 -12.50 8.09
C PRO A 48 8.78 -12.14 8.67
N GLU A 49 8.74 -11.26 9.63
CA GLU A 49 9.93 -10.70 10.23
C GLU A 49 10.74 -11.75 10.97
N LYS A 50 12.02 -11.88 10.64
CA LYS A 50 12.99 -12.63 11.45
C LYS A 50 14.32 -11.92 11.59
N ASP A 51 14.61 -10.92 10.75
CA ASP A 51 15.89 -10.25 10.72
C ASP A 51 15.71 -8.80 11.20
N ASP A 52 16.59 -8.36 12.06
CA ASP A 52 16.79 -7.03 12.61
C ASP A 52 15.59 -6.06 12.52
N VAL A 53 14.65 -6.15 13.47
CA VAL A 53 13.49 -5.25 13.68
C VAL A 53 13.87 -3.76 13.79
N SER A 54 15.16 -3.45 13.84
CA SER A 54 15.65 -2.08 13.97
C SER A 54 15.63 -1.29 12.65
N LYS A 55 15.41 -1.97 11.51
CA LYS A 55 15.46 -1.35 10.19
C LYS A 55 14.20 -1.58 9.41
N ASP A 56 13.61 -0.52 8.88
CA ASP A 56 12.62 -0.61 7.83
C ASP A 56 13.31 -0.86 6.48
N TYR A 57 12.77 -1.79 5.68
CA TYR A 57 13.27 -2.03 4.34
C TYR A 57 12.15 -2.43 3.37
N PHE A 58 12.41 -2.20 2.10
CA PHE A 58 11.64 -2.77 1.00
C PHE A 58 12.54 -3.34 -0.09
N GLU A 59 11.98 -4.26 -0.86
CA GLU A 59 12.57 -4.83 -2.06
C GLU A 59 11.60 -4.71 -3.23
N ILE A 60 12.11 -4.43 -4.41
CA ILE A 60 11.32 -4.33 -5.64
C ILE A 60 11.90 -5.29 -6.66
N THR A 61 11.05 -6.16 -7.21
CA THR A 61 11.41 -7.15 -8.23
C THR A 61 10.30 -7.25 -9.27
N ALA A 62 10.55 -8.00 -10.34
CA ALA A 62 9.51 -8.46 -11.26
C ALA A 62 9.14 -9.92 -10.94
N GLU A 63 7.84 -10.21 -10.90
CA GLU A 63 7.28 -11.55 -10.72
C GLU A 63 6.11 -11.72 -11.71
N ASP A 64 6.18 -12.72 -12.59
CA ASP A 64 5.14 -13.02 -13.59
C ASP A 64 4.68 -11.82 -14.45
N GLY A 65 5.64 -10.98 -14.86
CA GLY A 65 5.37 -9.79 -15.67
C GLY A 65 4.76 -8.62 -14.90
N LYS A 66 4.70 -8.71 -13.57
CA LYS A 66 4.19 -7.68 -12.66
C LYS A 66 5.31 -7.14 -11.78
N VAL A 67 5.08 -5.98 -11.21
CA VAL A 67 5.97 -5.41 -10.19
C VAL A 67 5.63 -6.02 -8.85
N LEU A 68 6.60 -6.61 -8.16
CA LEU A 68 6.45 -7.09 -6.80
C LEU A 68 7.22 -6.20 -5.84
N ILE A 69 6.53 -5.67 -4.85
CA ILE A 69 7.10 -4.91 -3.74
C ILE A 69 6.97 -5.73 -2.46
N VAL A 70 8.09 -6.01 -1.84
CA VAL A 70 8.19 -6.77 -0.60
C VAL A 70 8.71 -5.85 0.50
N GLY A 71 8.15 -5.90 1.70
CA GLY A 71 8.57 -5.04 2.82
C GLY A 71 8.29 -5.67 4.17
N ASN A 72 8.93 -5.15 5.21
CA ASN A 72 8.76 -5.64 6.59
C ASN A 72 7.71 -4.84 7.39
N SER A 73 7.14 -3.80 6.80
CA SER A 73 6.05 -3.02 7.39
C SER A 73 5.14 -2.45 6.30
N ASP A 74 3.90 -2.10 6.64
CA ASP A 74 2.98 -1.40 5.73
C ASP A 74 3.61 -0.09 5.21
N LEU A 75 4.34 0.60 6.07
CA LEU A 75 5.05 1.83 5.71
C LEU A 75 6.17 1.57 4.71
N SER A 76 6.94 0.49 4.90
CA SER A 76 7.99 0.08 3.96
C SER A 76 7.42 -0.27 2.59
N LEU A 77 6.26 -0.93 2.54
CA LEU A 77 5.56 -1.23 1.29
C LEU A 77 5.11 0.05 0.57
N ALA A 78 4.53 1.01 1.30
CA ALA A 78 4.12 2.30 0.74
C ALA A 78 5.32 3.11 0.22
N THR A 79 6.42 3.14 0.98
CA THR A 79 7.67 3.79 0.57
C THR A 79 8.26 3.12 -0.67
N GLY A 80 8.21 1.78 -0.73
CA GLY A 80 8.63 1.01 -1.90
C GLY A 80 7.82 1.32 -3.15
N LEU A 81 6.50 1.51 -3.00
CA LEU A 81 5.63 1.96 -4.08
C LEU A 81 6.08 3.32 -4.63
N ASN A 82 6.26 4.32 -3.76
CA ASN A 82 6.72 5.64 -4.18
C ASN A 82 8.09 5.58 -4.86
N TRP A 83 8.99 4.77 -4.33
CA TRP A 83 10.33 4.58 -4.91
C TRP A 83 10.25 3.98 -6.31
N TYR A 84 9.43 2.93 -6.50
CA TYR A 84 9.18 2.33 -7.80
C TYR A 84 8.61 3.36 -8.79
N LEU A 85 7.55 4.05 -8.40
CA LEU A 85 6.90 5.06 -9.23
C LEU A 85 7.90 6.12 -9.69
N LYS A 86 8.68 6.66 -8.76
CA LYS A 86 9.61 7.76 -9.02
C LYS A 86 10.83 7.33 -9.85
N TYR A 87 11.49 6.24 -9.47
CA TYR A 87 12.82 5.91 -10.02
C TYR A 87 12.80 4.84 -11.11
N VAL A 88 11.72 4.07 -11.24
CA VAL A 88 11.58 3.05 -12.28
C VAL A 88 10.53 3.46 -13.30
N ALA A 89 9.34 3.87 -12.84
CA ALA A 89 8.24 4.23 -13.73
C ALA A 89 8.28 5.69 -14.20
N GLY A 90 9.14 6.55 -13.64
CA GLY A 90 9.25 7.97 -14.00
C GLY A 90 8.03 8.81 -13.61
N ILE A 91 7.24 8.34 -12.63
CA ILE A 91 6.02 8.98 -12.13
C ILE A 91 6.34 9.65 -10.81
N HIS A 92 6.13 10.96 -10.73
CA HIS A 92 6.37 11.72 -9.52
C HIS A 92 5.06 12.19 -8.89
N LEU A 93 4.73 11.59 -7.74
CA LEU A 93 3.63 12.06 -6.90
C LEU A 93 4.14 13.16 -5.98
N SER A 94 3.41 14.25 -5.92
CA SER A 94 3.77 15.42 -5.12
C SER A 94 2.54 15.95 -4.36
N TRP A 95 2.76 16.89 -3.47
CA TRP A 95 1.71 17.50 -2.68
C TRP A 95 0.61 18.15 -3.56
N ASN A 96 1.01 18.71 -4.71
CA ASN A 96 0.10 19.34 -5.66
C ASN A 96 -0.41 18.36 -6.75
N ASN A 97 0.18 17.18 -6.83
CA ASN A 97 -0.23 16.09 -7.74
C ASN A 97 -0.20 14.77 -6.97
N PRO A 98 -1.18 14.53 -6.08
CA PRO A 98 -1.16 13.39 -5.17
C PRO A 98 -1.52 12.08 -5.83
N SER A 99 -2.12 12.09 -7.02
CA SER A 99 -2.48 10.88 -7.77
C SER A 99 -2.21 11.03 -9.26
N GLN A 100 -1.93 9.92 -9.92
CA GLN A 100 -1.71 9.87 -11.35
C GLN A 100 -1.96 8.46 -11.89
N LYS A 101 -2.69 8.35 -13.01
CA LYS A 101 -2.86 7.07 -13.71
C LYS A 101 -1.52 6.53 -14.18
N LEU A 102 -1.35 5.21 -14.03
CA LEU A 102 -0.19 4.52 -14.54
C LEU A 102 -0.27 4.36 -16.07
N PRO A 103 0.87 4.35 -16.77
CA PRO A 103 0.92 4.06 -18.20
C PRO A 103 0.40 2.64 -18.49
N GLU A 104 -0.02 2.39 -19.72
CA GLU A 104 -0.52 1.08 -20.14
C GLU A 104 0.49 -0.04 -19.90
N VAL A 105 1.76 0.21 -20.19
CA VAL A 105 2.87 -0.70 -19.93
C VAL A 105 3.72 -0.16 -18.80
N LEU A 106 3.82 -0.93 -17.70
CA LEU A 106 4.71 -0.59 -16.59
C LEU A 106 6.14 -1.06 -16.87
N PRO A 107 7.14 -0.20 -16.71
CA PRO A 107 8.53 -0.63 -16.77
C PRO A 107 8.83 -1.59 -15.60
N LEU A 108 9.38 -2.76 -15.93
CA LEU A 108 9.78 -3.73 -14.92
C LEU A 108 11.19 -3.40 -14.43
N PRO A 109 11.50 -3.61 -13.13
CA PRO A 109 12.86 -3.49 -12.64
C PRO A 109 13.77 -4.52 -13.32
N THR A 110 14.96 -4.11 -13.73
CA THR A 110 15.94 -4.99 -14.41
C THR A 110 16.63 -5.98 -13.46
N GLY A 111 16.38 -5.84 -12.16
CA GLY A 111 16.95 -6.70 -11.12
C GLY A 111 16.31 -6.39 -9.78
N LYS A 112 16.79 -7.05 -8.72
CA LYS A 112 16.32 -6.79 -7.36
C LYS A 112 16.87 -5.46 -6.86
N ILE A 113 15.97 -4.57 -6.50
CA ILE A 113 16.26 -3.29 -5.85
C ILE A 113 15.93 -3.46 -4.37
N ARG A 114 16.87 -3.10 -3.47
CA ARG A 114 16.63 -3.08 -2.02
C ARG A 114 17.06 -1.74 -1.45
N GLN A 115 16.21 -1.18 -0.61
CA GLN A 115 16.49 0.01 0.18
C GLN A 115 16.13 -0.24 1.64
N GLU A 116 16.92 0.29 2.55
CA GLU A 116 16.70 0.16 3.98
C GLU A 116 17.05 1.46 4.72
N THR A 117 16.46 1.65 5.89
CA THR A 117 16.79 2.73 6.79
C THR A 117 16.85 2.26 8.23
N ALA A 118 17.88 2.72 8.96
CA ALA A 118 18.00 2.54 10.40
C ALA A 118 17.37 3.69 11.19
N MET A 119 16.80 4.69 10.53
CA MET A 119 16.11 5.81 11.19
C MET A 119 14.77 5.32 11.74
N GLN A 120 14.71 5.13 13.05
CA GLN A 120 13.49 4.66 13.72
C GLN A 120 12.40 5.72 13.73
N ASN A 121 12.76 6.99 13.89
CA ASN A 121 11.84 8.12 13.94
C ASN A 121 12.03 9.00 12.70
N ARG A 122 11.00 9.06 11.87
CA ARG A 122 10.95 9.90 10.67
C ARG A 122 9.82 10.90 10.85
N TYR A 123 10.21 12.04 11.45
CA TYR A 123 9.30 13.08 11.88
C TYR A 123 8.91 14.02 10.75
N TYR A 124 7.64 14.39 10.74
CA TYR A 124 7.07 15.35 9.80
C TYR A 124 6.05 16.22 10.53
N LEU A 125 6.05 17.50 10.23
CA LEU A 125 5.23 18.53 10.82
C LEU A 125 5.73 19.00 12.21
N ASN A 126 5.52 20.27 12.46
CA ASN A 126 5.67 20.87 13.78
C ASN A 126 4.26 21.22 14.33
N TYR A 127 4.17 21.43 15.63
CA TYR A 127 2.92 21.73 16.32
C TYR A 127 2.22 23.00 15.80
N CYS A 128 2.95 23.97 15.25
CA CYS A 128 2.38 25.19 14.70
C CYS A 128 1.56 24.94 13.44
N THR A 129 2.04 24.04 12.56
CA THR A 129 1.39 23.75 11.26
C THR A 129 -0.04 23.26 11.43
N TYR A 130 -0.29 22.44 12.45
CA TYR A 130 -1.63 21.95 12.75
C TYR A 130 -2.63 23.10 13.00
N SER A 131 -2.23 24.12 13.73
CA SER A 131 -3.10 25.25 14.07
C SER A 131 -3.30 26.26 12.93
N TYR A 132 -2.44 26.27 11.92
CA TYR A 132 -2.54 27.22 10.80
C TYR A 132 -3.36 26.69 9.62
N SER A 133 -2.95 25.57 9.06
CA SER A 133 -3.55 25.04 7.83
C SER A 133 -4.48 23.87 8.10
N MET A 134 -4.04 22.94 8.92
CA MET A 134 -4.66 21.61 9.06
C MET A 134 -5.93 21.63 9.90
N ALA A 135 -6.14 22.66 10.73
CA ALA A 135 -7.36 22.81 11.52
C ALA A 135 -8.63 22.92 10.65
N PHE A 136 -8.48 23.32 9.38
CA PHE A 136 -9.58 23.50 8.43
C PHE A 136 -9.69 22.37 7.40
N TRP A 137 -8.87 21.32 7.51
CA TRP A 137 -8.91 20.22 6.57
C TRP A 137 -10.05 19.26 6.89
N ASP A 138 -10.77 18.89 5.86
CA ASP A 138 -11.71 17.79 5.89
C ASP A 138 -10.99 16.43 5.78
N TRP A 139 -11.77 15.35 5.87
CA TRP A 139 -11.20 14.01 5.76
C TRP A 139 -10.53 13.75 4.41
N GLU A 140 -11.12 14.23 3.32
CA GLU A 140 -10.54 14.03 1.98
C GLU A 140 -9.14 14.65 1.87
N ARG A 141 -8.94 15.83 2.46
CA ARG A 141 -7.62 16.47 2.50
C ARG A 141 -6.66 15.74 3.45
N TRP A 142 -7.15 15.28 4.60
CA TRP A 142 -6.35 14.49 5.54
C TRP A 142 -5.92 13.15 4.94
N GLU A 143 -6.79 12.43 4.24
CA GLU A 143 -6.45 11.16 3.59
C GLU A 143 -5.30 11.33 2.59
N LYS A 144 -5.33 12.39 1.77
CA LYS A 144 -4.23 12.70 0.83
C LYS A 144 -2.91 12.98 1.55
N GLU A 145 -2.96 13.66 2.69
CA GLU A 145 -1.76 13.95 3.50
C GLU A 145 -1.18 12.69 4.14
N ILE A 146 -2.04 11.84 4.69
CA ILE A 146 -1.64 10.55 5.29
C ILE A 146 -1.03 9.64 4.22
N ASP A 147 -1.63 9.55 3.06
CA ASP A 147 -1.08 8.80 1.93
C ASP A 147 0.29 9.34 1.50
N TRP A 148 0.41 10.66 1.41
CA TRP A 148 1.68 11.30 1.08
C TRP A 148 2.75 11.01 2.14
N MET A 149 2.43 11.11 3.44
CA MET A 149 3.34 10.76 4.52
C MET A 149 3.78 9.30 4.44
N ALA A 150 2.84 8.37 4.21
CA ALA A 150 3.15 6.95 4.07
C ALA A 150 4.07 6.66 2.88
N LEU A 151 3.82 7.28 1.72
CA LEU A 151 4.67 7.19 0.54
C LEU A 151 6.10 7.70 0.79
N HIS A 152 6.27 8.64 1.70
CA HIS A 152 7.58 9.23 2.06
C HIS A 152 8.21 8.60 3.30
N GLY A 153 7.62 7.54 3.82
CA GLY A 153 8.17 6.79 4.95
C GLY A 153 8.08 7.50 6.30
N ILE A 154 7.20 8.49 6.43
CA ILE A 154 6.96 9.22 7.67
C ILE A 154 6.19 8.31 8.64
N ASN A 155 6.71 8.11 9.86
CA ASN A 155 6.08 7.28 10.90
C ASN A 155 5.79 8.06 12.20
N MET A 156 6.10 9.35 12.19
CA MET A 156 5.89 10.24 13.33
C MET A 156 5.37 11.59 12.80
N PRO A 157 4.07 11.67 12.46
CA PRO A 157 3.44 12.92 12.04
C PRO A 157 3.25 13.89 13.19
#